data_11284613c057304be0ba8d1ec43e8c5a
#
_entry.id   11284613c057304be0ba8d1ec43e8c5a
#
_cell.length_a   1.000
_cell.length_b   1.000
_cell.length_c   1.000
_cell.angle_alpha   90.00
_cell.angle_beta   90.00
_cell.angle_gamma   90.00
#
_symmetry.space_group_name_H-M   'P 1'
#
loop_
_entity.id
_entity.type
_entity.pdbx_description
1 polymer ?
#
loop_
_entity_poly.entity_id
_entity_poly.type
_entity_poly.pdbx_seq_one_letter_code
_entity_poly.pdbx_strand_id
1 'polypeptide(L)'
;MSYVFRALPKILRNRPNAHIVVVGGDGASYGGPPPDGTTWKQRFIDEVRADISDTDWQRVHFTGLISYDKFISLLQVSRAHIYLTYPFVLSWSLLETMSAGGAILASDTAPVREVIFDDETGLLTDFFDTDALADNLNRLLDDAGLRSRLGAAARQLVLDRFDLEKTCLPQQLQWVDALAQTPAHP
;
A
#
# COMPACT_ATOMS: atom_id res chain seq x y z
N MET A 1 8.07 -5.73 0.11
CA MET A 1 7.28 -6.70 -0.69
C MET A 1 7.50 -8.15 -0.27
N SER A 2 8.71 -8.60 0.08
CA SER A 2 9.00 -10.00 0.49
C SER A 2 8.07 -10.54 1.58
N TYR A 3 7.76 -9.77 2.62
CA TYR A 3 6.91 -10.21 3.72
C TYR A 3 5.43 -10.39 3.33
N VAL A 4 4.92 -9.66 2.34
CA VAL A 4 3.61 -9.96 1.76
C VAL A 4 3.61 -11.36 1.12
N PHE A 5 4.67 -11.68 0.36
CA PHE A 5 4.79 -13.01 -0.25
C PHE A 5 4.86 -14.12 0.81
N ARG A 6 5.64 -13.94 1.88
CA ARG A 6 5.73 -14.91 2.98
C ARG A 6 4.41 -15.11 3.72
N ALA A 7 3.54 -14.11 3.73
CA ALA A 7 2.19 -14.24 4.30
C ALA A 7 1.18 -14.93 3.36
N LEU A 8 1.46 -15.00 2.04
CA LEU A 8 0.52 -15.56 1.04
C LEU A 8 0.01 -16.97 1.39
N PRO A 9 0.86 -17.94 1.81
CA PRO A 9 0.37 -19.29 2.12
C PRO A 9 -0.71 -19.27 3.21
N LYS A 10 -0.55 -18.46 4.27
CA LYS A 10 -1.53 -18.32 5.35
C LYS A 10 -2.78 -17.58 4.86
N ILE A 11 -2.63 -16.49 4.12
CA ILE A 11 -3.74 -15.70 3.58
C ILE A 11 -4.62 -16.56 2.66
N LEU A 12 -4.02 -17.28 1.71
CA LEU A 12 -4.75 -18.08 0.73
C LEU A 12 -5.48 -19.26 1.38
N ARG A 13 -4.89 -19.91 2.39
CA ARG A 13 -5.56 -20.97 3.18
C ARG A 13 -6.74 -20.41 3.98
N ASN A 14 -6.59 -19.26 4.61
CA ASN A 14 -7.64 -18.65 5.42
C ASN A 14 -8.79 -18.07 4.57
N ARG A 15 -8.51 -17.74 3.30
CA ARG A 15 -9.44 -17.01 2.40
C ARG A 15 -9.57 -17.74 1.05
N PRO A 16 -10.30 -18.88 1.00
CA PRO A 16 -10.38 -19.70 -0.22
C PRO A 16 -11.03 -18.97 -1.42
N ASN A 17 -11.78 -17.89 -1.17
CA ASN A 17 -12.44 -17.10 -2.21
C ASN A 17 -11.74 -15.75 -2.49
N ALA A 18 -10.62 -15.45 -1.82
CA ALA A 18 -9.89 -14.22 -2.08
C ALA A 18 -9.01 -14.32 -3.31
N HIS A 19 -9.00 -13.28 -4.12
CA HIS A 19 -8.05 -13.06 -5.20
C HIS A 19 -7.06 -11.97 -4.79
N ILE A 20 -5.79 -12.22 -5.03
CA ILE A 20 -4.70 -11.29 -4.71
C ILE A 20 -4.18 -10.73 -6.01
N VAL A 21 -4.18 -9.41 -6.13
CA VAL A 21 -3.71 -8.71 -7.33
C VAL A 21 -2.46 -7.92 -6.98
N VAL A 22 -1.37 -8.23 -7.67
CA VAL A 22 -0.08 -7.55 -7.53
C VAL A 22 0.14 -6.70 -8.77
N VAL A 23 0.16 -5.38 -8.59
CA VAL A 23 0.37 -4.40 -9.66
C VAL A 23 1.80 -3.89 -9.61
N GLY A 24 2.46 -3.85 -10.73
CA GLY A 24 3.80 -3.31 -10.89
C GLY A 24 4.65 -4.09 -11.87
N GLY A 25 5.67 -3.44 -12.40
CA GLY A 25 6.65 -4.06 -13.30
C GLY A 25 7.69 -4.89 -12.55
N ASP A 26 8.47 -5.65 -13.28
CA ASP A 26 9.52 -6.53 -12.76
C ASP A 26 10.90 -5.84 -12.67
N GLY A 27 11.00 -4.61 -13.14
CA GLY A 27 12.23 -3.83 -13.13
C GLY A 27 12.70 -3.45 -11.73
N ALA A 28 14.00 -3.25 -11.57
CA ALA A 28 14.56 -2.65 -10.36
C ALA A 28 14.06 -1.20 -10.25
N SER A 29 13.65 -0.82 -9.02
CA SER A 29 13.22 0.53 -8.69
C SER A 29 14.33 1.24 -7.91
N TYR A 30 14.21 1.33 -6.59
CA TYR A 30 15.17 2.04 -5.72
C TYR A 30 16.36 1.18 -5.27
N GLY A 31 16.45 -0.06 -5.70
CA GLY A 31 17.54 -0.97 -5.38
C GLY A 31 18.15 -1.58 -6.64
N GLY A 32 19.32 -2.20 -6.49
CA GLY A 32 19.91 -2.99 -7.57
C GLY A 32 19.10 -4.25 -7.88
N PRO A 33 19.26 -4.84 -9.07
CA PRO A 33 18.70 -6.15 -9.39
C PRO A 33 19.35 -7.23 -8.51
N PRO A 34 18.73 -8.39 -8.35
CA PRO A 34 19.35 -9.53 -7.72
C PRO A 34 20.66 -9.90 -8.41
N PRO A 35 21.70 -10.37 -7.65
CA PRO A 35 23.02 -10.65 -8.21
C PRO A 35 23.06 -11.85 -9.17
N ASP A 36 22.01 -12.70 -9.18
CA ASP A 36 21.88 -13.88 -10.02
C ASP A 36 21.18 -13.61 -11.38
N GLY A 37 20.89 -12.34 -11.69
CA GLY A 37 20.24 -11.94 -12.94
C GLY A 37 18.73 -12.22 -12.99
N THR A 38 18.12 -12.69 -11.90
CA THR A 38 16.67 -12.88 -11.78
C THR A 38 15.96 -11.56 -11.43
N THR A 39 14.66 -11.60 -11.19
CA THR A 39 13.91 -10.47 -10.64
C THR A 39 13.61 -10.69 -9.15
N TRP A 40 13.47 -9.61 -8.38
CA TRP A 40 13.03 -9.72 -6.98
C TRP A 40 11.68 -10.41 -6.86
N LYS A 41 10.77 -10.17 -7.81
CA LYS A 41 9.50 -10.87 -7.87
C LYS A 41 9.69 -12.38 -7.97
N GLN A 42 10.53 -12.84 -8.90
CA GLN A 42 10.77 -14.28 -9.09
C GLN A 42 11.35 -14.90 -7.82
N ARG A 43 12.33 -14.26 -7.19
CA ARG A 43 12.91 -14.75 -5.93
C ARG A 43 11.86 -14.91 -4.83
N PHE A 44 10.96 -13.92 -4.67
CA PHE A 44 9.91 -14.02 -3.66
C PHE A 44 8.86 -15.09 -4.00
N ILE A 45 8.58 -15.30 -5.28
CA ILE A 45 7.73 -16.41 -5.73
C ILE A 45 8.40 -17.75 -5.38
N ASP A 46 9.65 -17.93 -5.76
CA ASP A 46 10.40 -19.18 -5.54
C ASP A 46 10.49 -19.52 -4.04
N GLU A 47 10.61 -18.50 -3.18
CA GLU A 47 10.66 -18.68 -1.73
C GLU A 47 9.38 -19.31 -1.15
N VAL A 48 8.20 -19.02 -1.72
CA VAL A 48 6.92 -19.40 -1.12
C VAL A 48 6.10 -20.38 -1.97
N ARG A 49 6.49 -20.59 -3.21
CA ARG A 49 5.67 -21.34 -4.20
C ARG A 49 5.40 -22.79 -3.76
N ALA A 50 6.36 -23.43 -3.12
CA ALA A 50 6.22 -24.81 -2.64
C ALA A 50 5.17 -24.95 -1.52
N ASP A 51 4.90 -23.89 -0.77
CA ASP A 51 3.95 -23.87 0.34
C ASP A 51 2.52 -23.53 -0.08
N ILE A 52 2.29 -23.29 -1.39
CA ILE A 52 1.00 -22.89 -1.95
C ILE A 52 0.56 -23.94 -2.97
N SER A 53 -0.65 -24.48 -2.81
CA SER A 53 -1.22 -25.42 -3.78
C SER A 53 -1.40 -24.76 -5.17
N ASP A 54 -1.42 -25.57 -6.24
CA ASP A 54 -1.65 -25.04 -7.58
C ASP A 54 -3.02 -24.36 -7.71
N THR A 55 -4.03 -24.89 -7.05
CA THR A 55 -5.36 -24.27 -7.00
C THR A 55 -5.35 -22.91 -6.32
N ASP A 56 -4.64 -22.78 -5.21
CA ASP A 56 -4.53 -21.51 -4.51
C ASP A 56 -3.69 -20.50 -5.28
N TRP A 57 -2.63 -20.99 -5.95
CA TRP A 57 -1.77 -20.14 -6.76
C TRP A 57 -2.50 -19.47 -7.93
N GLN A 58 -3.52 -20.11 -8.50
CA GLN A 58 -4.35 -19.53 -9.56
C GLN A 58 -5.11 -18.26 -9.12
N ARG A 59 -5.19 -18.00 -7.82
CA ARG A 59 -5.82 -16.80 -7.25
C ARG A 59 -4.86 -15.64 -7.02
N VAL A 60 -3.58 -15.81 -7.35
CA VAL A 60 -2.56 -14.77 -7.28
C VAL A 60 -2.30 -14.23 -8.69
N HIS A 61 -2.63 -12.98 -8.92
CA HIS A 61 -2.58 -12.34 -10.23
C HIS A 61 -1.51 -11.27 -10.28
N PHE A 62 -0.57 -11.41 -11.22
CA PHE A 62 0.46 -10.42 -11.51
C PHE A 62 0.07 -9.68 -12.79
N THR A 63 -0.29 -8.40 -12.68
CA THR A 63 -0.81 -7.64 -13.82
C THR A 63 0.28 -6.95 -14.63
N GLY A 64 1.50 -6.85 -14.10
CA GLY A 64 2.48 -5.92 -14.64
C GLY A 64 2.04 -4.47 -14.47
N LEU A 65 2.51 -3.60 -15.35
CA LEU A 65 2.07 -2.20 -15.40
C LEU A 65 0.69 -2.12 -16.03
N ILE A 66 -0.21 -1.35 -15.40
CA ILE A 66 -1.56 -1.07 -15.91
C ILE A 66 -1.74 0.44 -16.08
N SER A 67 -2.72 0.86 -16.87
CA SER A 67 -3.06 2.28 -17.01
C SER A 67 -3.61 2.84 -15.69
N TYR A 68 -3.45 4.15 -15.50
CA TYR A 68 -3.89 4.83 -14.27
C TYR A 68 -5.40 4.62 -14.00
N ASP A 69 -6.25 4.72 -15.02
CA ASP A 69 -7.69 4.51 -14.88
C ASP A 69 -8.03 3.09 -14.38
N LYS A 70 -7.31 2.07 -14.89
CA LYS A 70 -7.45 0.70 -14.42
C LYS A 70 -6.97 0.53 -12.98
N PHE A 71 -5.89 1.23 -12.62
CA PHE A 71 -5.38 1.22 -11.26
C PHE A 71 -6.39 1.82 -10.28
N ILE A 72 -6.94 2.99 -10.58
CA ILE A 72 -8.00 3.61 -9.75
C ILE A 72 -9.22 2.71 -9.65
N SER A 73 -9.66 2.12 -10.76
CA SER A 73 -10.78 1.17 -10.75
C SER A 73 -10.50 -0.05 -9.87
N LEU A 74 -9.27 -0.56 -9.89
CA LEU A 74 -8.84 -1.67 -9.03
C LEU A 74 -8.88 -1.26 -7.55
N LEU A 75 -8.41 -0.07 -7.19
CA LEU A 75 -8.48 0.42 -5.82
C LEU A 75 -9.92 0.51 -5.32
N GLN A 76 -10.85 0.96 -6.17
CA GLN A 76 -12.27 1.10 -5.82
C GLN A 76 -13.00 -0.24 -5.61
N VAL A 77 -12.60 -1.30 -6.31
CA VAL A 77 -13.22 -2.64 -6.16
C VAL A 77 -12.52 -3.51 -5.12
N SER A 78 -11.30 -3.17 -4.73
CA SER A 78 -10.52 -3.94 -3.76
C SER A 78 -11.11 -3.82 -2.36
N ARG A 79 -11.23 -4.96 -1.65
CA ARG A 79 -11.71 -4.97 -0.26
C ARG A 79 -10.67 -4.53 0.75
N ALA A 80 -9.40 -4.73 0.43
CA ALA A 80 -8.28 -4.28 1.26
C ALA A 80 -7.06 -4.01 0.38
N HIS A 81 -6.28 -3.03 0.75
CA HIS A 81 -5.00 -2.68 0.15
C HIS A 81 -3.88 -2.92 1.15
N ILE A 82 -2.88 -3.72 0.76
CA ILE A 82 -1.70 -3.98 1.59
C ILE A 82 -0.58 -3.05 1.14
N TYR A 83 -0.11 -2.20 2.05
CA TYR A 83 0.98 -1.27 1.82
C TYR A 83 2.13 -1.54 2.80
N LEU A 84 3.11 -2.35 2.40
CA LEU A 84 4.29 -2.62 3.21
C LEU A 84 5.52 -1.93 2.63
N THR A 85 6.12 -1.07 3.42
CA THR A 85 7.37 -0.39 3.08
C THR A 85 8.31 -0.32 4.27
N TYR A 86 9.62 -0.32 4.01
CA TYR A 86 10.61 0.14 4.97
C TYR A 86 10.44 1.64 5.22
N PRO A 87 11.06 2.20 6.28
CA PRO A 87 11.09 3.66 6.47
C PRO A 87 11.69 4.35 5.23
N PHE A 88 10.81 4.95 4.44
CA PHE A 88 11.11 5.65 3.19
C PHE A 88 9.98 6.64 2.89
N VAL A 89 10.14 7.48 1.87
CA VAL A 89 9.06 8.38 1.44
C VAL A 89 7.80 7.62 1.08
N LEU A 90 6.64 8.21 1.38
CA LEU A 90 5.35 7.61 1.06
C LEU A 90 5.19 7.45 -0.45
N SER A 91 4.67 6.31 -0.88
CA SER A 91 4.29 6.09 -2.27
C SER A 91 2.97 6.77 -2.58
N TRP A 92 2.84 7.26 -3.80
CA TRP A 92 1.57 7.76 -4.34
C TRP A 92 0.41 6.80 -4.13
N SER A 93 0.66 5.48 -4.29
CA SER A 93 -0.37 4.45 -4.16
C SER A 93 -1.06 4.44 -2.79
N LEU A 94 -0.38 4.86 -1.72
CA LEU A 94 -0.99 4.96 -0.40
C LEU A 94 -2.03 6.07 -0.36
N LEU A 95 -1.65 7.29 -0.75
CA LEU A 95 -2.57 8.44 -0.77
C LEU A 95 -3.69 8.27 -1.79
N GLU A 96 -3.42 7.63 -2.93
CA GLU A 96 -4.43 7.30 -3.93
C GLU A 96 -5.45 6.29 -3.40
N THR A 97 -4.98 5.27 -2.65
CA THR A 97 -5.88 4.31 -1.98
C THR A 97 -6.74 5.00 -0.92
N MET A 98 -6.14 5.87 -0.10
CA MET A 98 -6.88 6.69 0.87
C MET A 98 -7.91 7.57 0.15
N SER A 99 -7.51 8.24 -0.94
CA SER A 99 -8.41 9.07 -1.75
C SER A 99 -9.57 8.28 -2.36
N ALA A 100 -9.33 7.03 -2.74
CA ALA A 100 -10.39 6.12 -3.22
C ALA A 100 -11.30 5.60 -2.11
N GLY A 101 -10.99 5.86 -0.84
CA GLY A 101 -11.74 5.34 0.31
C GLY A 101 -11.46 3.86 0.58
N GLY A 102 -10.31 3.35 0.15
CA GLY A 102 -9.90 1.96 0.36
C GLY A 102 -9.54 1.67 1.83
N ALA A 103 -9.84 0.45 2.29
CA ALA A 103 -9.37 -0.04 3.58
C ALA A 103 -7.91 -0.48 3.47
N ILE A 104 -7.06 0.06 4.32
CA ILE A 104 -5.60 -0.09 4.22
C ILE A 104 -5.06 -0.88 5.41
N LEU A 105 -4.19 -1.84 5.10
CA LEU A 105 -3.29 -2.49 6.04
C LEU A 105 -1.86 -2.09 5.68
N ALA A 106 -1.20 -1.34 6.53
CA ALA A 106 0.12 -0.77 6.26
C ALA A 106 1.17 -1.20 7.28
N SER A 107 2.44 -1.10 6.87
CA SER A 107 3.56 -1.31 7.80
C SER A 107 3.63 -0.19 8.83
N ASP A 108 3.89 -0.57 10.08
CA ASP A 108 4.04 0.33 11.21
C ASP A 108 5.43 1.00 11.19
N THR A 109 5.60 2.00 10.32
CA THR A 109 6.83 2.76 10.14
C THR A 109 6.56 4.26 10.30
N ALA A 110 7.58 5.02 10.73
CA ALA A 110 7.42 6.44 11.02
C ALA A 110 6.78 7.25 9.87
N PRO A 111 7.22 7.11 8.59
CA PRO A 111 6.57 7.82 7.49
C PRO A 111 5.11 7.43 7.28
N VAL A 112 4.76 6.14 7.47
CA VAL A 112 3.38 5.67 7.31
C VAL A 112 2.47 6.23 8.39
N ARG A 113 2.96 6.34 9.63
CA ARG A 113 2.23 6.94 10.76
C ARG A 113 1.91 8.42 10.58
N GLU A 114 2.49 9.10 9.60
CA GLU A 114 2.12 10.49 9.27
C GLU A 114 0.70 10.59 8.67
N VAL A 115 0.20 9.52 8.07
CA VAL A 115 -1.10 9.48 7.39
C VAL A 115 -1.99 8.33 7.81
N ILE A 116 -1.44 7.21 8.30
CA ILE A 116 -2.21 6.08 8.81
C ILE A 116 -2.13 6.09 10.34
N PHE A 117 -3.29 6.31 10.95
CA PHE A 117 -3.51 6.18 12.38
C PHE A 117 -4.21 4.84 12.62
N ASP A 118 -3.60 4.00 13.46
CA ASP A 118 -4.07 2.64 13.67
C ASP A 118 -5.51 2.61 14.20
N ASP A 119 -6.33 1.75 13.58
CA ASP A 119 -7.77 1.62 13.82
C ASP A 119 -8.60 2.91 13.59
N GLU A 120 -8.02 3.95 13.00
CA GLU A 120 -8.72 5.20 12.64
C GLU A 120 -8.77 5.40 11.12
N THR A 121 -7.61 5.47 10.44
CA THR A 121 -7.51 5.66 8.99
C THR A 121 -6.96 4.45 8.26
N GLY A 122 -6.63 3.38 8.97
CA GLY A 122 -6.14 2.10 8.47
C GLY A 122 -5.76 1.19 9.62
N LEU A 123 -5.23 0.02 9.31
CA LEU A 123 -4.58 -0.85 10.29
C LEU A 123 -3.08 -0.82 10.10
N LEU A 124 -2.34 -0.82 11.20
CA LEU A 124 -0.88 -0.94 11.20
C LEU A 124 -0.45 -2.35 11.61
N THR A 125 0.65 -2.83 11.03
CA THR A 125 1.26 -4.10 11.37
C THR A 125 2.77 -3.98 11.36
N ASP A 126 3.46 -4.73 12.22
CA ASP A 126 4.91 -4.84 12.13
C ASP A 126 5.31 -5.34 10.75
N PHE A 127 6.30 -4.70 10.15
CA PHE A 127 6.78 -5.01 8.80
C PHE A 127 7.25 -6.46 8.68
N PHE A 128 7.80 -7.04 9.75
CA PHE A 128 8.39 -8.37 9.77
C PHE A 128 7.43 -9.46 10.26
N ASP A 129 6.30 -9.11 10.86
CA ASP A 129 5.34 -10.05 11.40
C ASP A 129 4.30 -10.48 10.34
N THR A 130 4.59 -11.59 9.67
CA THR A 130 3.70 -12.15 8.64
C THR A 130 2.41 -12.74 9.22
N ASP A 131 2.42 -13.14 10.49
CA ASP A 131 1.23 -13.65 11.16
C ASP A 131 0.27 -12.53 11.51
N ALA A 132 0.76 -11.46 12.12
CA ALA A 132 -0.03 -10.26 12.38
C ALA A 132 -0.55 -9.63 11.08
N LEU A 133 0.24 -9.64 9.99
CA LEU A 133 -0.20 -9.20 8.68
C LEU A 133 -1.43 -9.99 8.20
N ALA A 134 -1.36 -11.32 8.26
CA ALA A 134 -2.46 -12.17 7.82
C ALA A 134 -3.70 -12.01 8.72
N ASP A 135 -3.51 -11.88 10.03
CA ASP A 135 -4.60 -11.76 11.00
C ASP A 135 -5.31 -10.40 10.88
N ASN A 136 -4.56 -9.29 10.72
CA ASN A 136 -5.12 -7.96 10.45
C ASN A 136 -5.83 -7.90 9.09
N LEU A 137 -5.28 -8.56 8.06
CA LEU A 137 -5.97 -8.68 6.78
C LEU A 137 -7.29 -9.44 6.92
N ASN A 138 -7.30 -10.54 7.69
CA ASN A 138 -8.53 -11.29 7.98
C ASN A 138 -9.57 -10.40 8.68
N ARG A 139 -9.15 -9.61 9.67
CA ARG A 139 -10.02 -8.65 10.36
C ARG A 139 -10.65 -7.67 9.37
N LEU A 140 -9.88 -7.09 8.44
CA LEU A 140 -10.42 -6.22 7.39
C LEU A 140 -11.40 -6.95 6.48
N LEU A 141 -11.10 -8.18 6.08
CA LEU A 141 -11.94 -8.92 5.14
C LEU A 141 -13.27 -9.38 5.76
N ASP A 142 -13.28 -9.66 7.06
CA ASP A 142 -14.48 -10.13 7.79
C ASP A 142 -15.44 -9.00 8.16
N ASP A 143 -14.92 -7.80 8.44
CA ASP A 143 -15.74 -6.69 8.94
C ASP A 143 -15.92 -5.59 7.88
N ALA A 144 -17.08 -5.59 7.24
CA ALA A 144 -17.45 -4.57 6.26
C ALA A 144 -17.64 -3.18 6.89
N GLY A 145 -18.14 -3.13 8.13
CA GLY A 145 -18.29 -1.88 8.87
C GLY A 145 -16.94 -1.25 9.19
N LEU A 146 -15.97 -2.05 9.62
CA LEU A 146 -14.60 -1.61 9.85
C LEU A 146 -13.98 -1.04 8.56
N ARG A 147 -14.09 -1.77 7.44
CA ARG A 147 -13.58 -1.28 6.15
C ARG A 147 -14.18 0.06 5.75
N SER A 148 -15.50 0.18 5.87
CA SER A 148 -16.20 1.41 5.52
C SER A 148 -15.78 2.58 6.41
N ARG A 149 -15.67 2.36 7.71
CA ARG A 149 -15.24 3.37 8.69
C ARG A 149 -13.82 3.86 8.42
N LEU A 150 -12.87 2.91 8.29
CA LEU A 150 -11.46 3.24 8.05
C LEU A 150 -11.27 3.93 6.70
N GLY A 151 -11.89 3.43 5.63
CA GLY A 151 -11.79 4.02 4.30
C GLY A 151 -12.39 5.42 4.22
N ALA A 152 -13.53 5.66 4.88
CA ALA A 152 -14.13 6.99 4.95
C ALA A 152 -13.24 7.99 5.71
N ALA A 153 -12.67 7.58 6.84
CA ALA A 153 -11.76 8.42 7.63
C ALA A 153 -10.45 8.70 6.86
N ALA A 154 -9.88 7.70 6.20
CA ALA A 154 -8.70 7.85 5.35
C ALA A 154 -8.94 8.86 4.22
N ARG A 155 -10.08 8.74 3.53
CA ARG A 155 -10.47 9.68 2.47
C ARG A 155 -10.64 11.11 3.00
N GLN A 156 -11.30 11.28 4.14
CA GLN A 156 -11.49 12.60 4.73
C GLN A 156 -10.14 13.25 5.06
N LEU A 157 -9.21 12.50 5.66
CA LEU A 157 -7.87 12.99 5.96
C LEU A 157 -7.14 13.50 4.71
N VAL A 158 -7.23 12.75 3.59
CA VAL A 158 -6.58 13.17 2.33
C VAL A 158 -7.24 14.43 1.77
N LEU A 159 -8.55 14.54 1.81
CA LEU A 159 -9.27 15.74 1.37
C LEU A 159 -8.90 16.97 2.20
N ASP A 160 -8.70 16.81 3.50
CA ASP A 160 -8.38 17.92 4.40
C ASP A 160 -6.91 18.36 4.29
N ARG A 161 -5.99 17.43 4.08
CA ARG A 161 -4.56 17.69 4.19
C ARG A 161 -3.80 17.72 2.87
N PHE A 162 -4.28 17.02 1.83
CA PHE A 162 -3.56 16.77 0.59
C PHE A 162 -4.34 17.18 -0.68
N ASP A 163 -5.49 17.86 -0.55
CA ASP A 163 -6.16 18.45 -1.71
C ASP A 163 -5.24 19.47 -2.37
N LEU A 164 -4.93 19.23 -3.66
CA LEU A 164 -3.98 20.07 -4.40
C LEU A 164 -4.42 21.54 -4.48
N GLU A 165 -5.66 21.77 -4.84
CA GLU A 165 -6.16 23.12 -5.11
C GLU A 165 -6.47 23.89 -3.83
N LYS A 166 -7.05 23.21 -2.84
CA LYS A 166 -7.53 23.87 -1.60
C LYS A 166 -6.47 23.96 -0.52
N THR A 167 -5.52 23.02 -0.49
CA THR A 167 -4.56 22.90 0.62
C THR A 167 -3.12 23.01 0.15
N CYS A 168 -2.65 22.12 -0.74
CA CYS A 168 -1.24 22.01 -1.03
C CYS A 168 -0.72 23.19 -1.85
N LEU A 169 -1.39 23.57 -2.93
CA LEU A 169 -0.95 24.65 -3.81
C LEU A 169 -0.94 26.01 -3.11
N PRO A 170 -1.96 26.43 -2.35
CA PRO A 170 -1.90 27.67 -1.57
C PRO A 170 -0.74 27.71 -0.58
N GLN A 171 -0.48 26.61 0.14
CA GLN A 171 0.63 26.53 1.08
C GLN A 171 1.99 26.63 0.37
N GLN A 172 2.15 25.96 -0.77
CA GLN A 172 3.38 26.03 -1.56
C GLN A 172 3.63 27.43 -2.11
N LEU A 173 2.60 28.10 -2.62
CA LEU A 173 2.72 29.48 -3.10
C LEU A 173 3.09 30.43 -1.95
N GLN A 174 2.44 30.33 -0.81
CA GLN A 174 2.78 31.10 0.39
C GLN A 174 4.24 30.90 0.83
N TRP A 175 4.72 29.68 0.80
CA TRP A 175 6.12 29.36 1.13
C TRP A 175 7.11 29.97 0.13
N VAL A 176 6.82 29.90 -1.17
CA VAL A 176 7.65 30.53 -2.22
C VAL A 176 7.67 32.03 -2.05
N ASP A 177 6.52 32.68 -1.81
CA ASP A 177 6.43 34.14 -1.59
C ASP A 177 7.22 34.58 -0.37
N ALA A 178 7.15 33.83 0.72
CA ALA A 178 7.92 34.10 1.94
C ALA A 178 9.44 34.00 1.69
N LEU A 179 9.88 33.00 0.91
CA LEU A 179 11.30 32.89 0.53
C LEU A 179 11.77 34.03 -0.38
N ALA A 180 10.94 34.47 -1.33
CA ALA A 180 11.26 35.54 -2.23
C ALA A 180 11.41 36.92 -1.51
N GLN A 181 10.75 37.08 -0.36
CA GLN A 181 10.84 38.27 0.48
C GLN A 181 12.01 38.23 1.49
N THR A 182 12.66 37.08 1.66
CA THR A 182 13.79 36.92 2.57
C THR A 182 15.05 37.49 1.89
N PRO A 183 15.74 38.51 2.48
CA PRO A 183 16.97 39.03 1.90
C PRO A 183 18.01 37.92 1.73
N ALA A 184 18.68 37.90 0.57
CA ALA A 184 19.82 37.01 0.41
C ALA A 184 20.87 37.33 1.50
N HIS A 185 21.27 36.35 2.27
CA HIS A 185 22.38 36.54 3.20
C HIS A 185 23.65 36.86 2.39
N PRO A 186 24.40 37.90 2.81
CA PRO A 186 25.65 38.31 2.11
C PRO A 186 26.70 37.19 2.21
#